data_3af50a8ae11af394a056bf5293e8966b
#
_entry.id   3af50a8ae11af394a056bf5293e8966b
#
_cell.length_a   1.000
_cell.length_b   1.000
_cell.length_c   1.000
_cell.angle_alpha   90.00
_cell.angle_beta   90.00
_cell.angle_gamma   90.00
#
_symmetry.space_group_name_H-M   'P 1'
#
loop_
_entity.id
_entity.type
_entity.pdbx_description
1 polymer ?
#
loop_
_entity_poly.entity_id
_entity_poly.type
_entity_poly.pdbx_seq_one_letter_code
_entity_poly.pdbx_strand_id
1 'polypeptide(L)'
;MEQWETELIANVRELARTKFADRAAAVDREGRFPRENVDELLSLKVPAMALKKENGGLGISVAGQMKIMEEIAYGDGSTAVALNMHVLVAGFLESMPPFSRRDAVLKDMGQNGAMICGPGSVPTGGLDNRQAGFKIHEDGDDLVINGRAGFASMSEGARYALIGGSVDRGEGNEPDIALTVPDLSTPGIKNLLNWDAMGLRGTSSHDIVIENARIPKSEGLVIPAAMMRMVLQAQAQVVDVQTQIRARGALGILAIWLGLSQAAFDFTIDYVKQRHGYLAGPNSNLGGSAGFRSEQPWAQFGIGNMEHWLETGRIVLDDCVRRLETPFESPQAFTRHLVRTVYHLRRMSEEVSAGAMRVCGAHAYVKNRPLERIYRDMVGGNVMAWKTDELMHSLGLSALGQPITFVGPAGT
;
A
#
# COMPACT_ATOMS: atom_id res chain seq x y z
N MET A 1 -8.73 20.85 1.59
CA MET A 1 -7.32 20.84 2.02
C MET A 1 -6.96 22.23 2.60
N GLU A 2 -6.25 22.23 3.71
CA GLU A 2 -5.71 23.44 4.33
C GLU A 2 -4.43 23.91 3.58
N GLN A 3 -4.03 25.18 3.78
CA GLN A 3 -2.85 25.74 3.09
C GLN A 3 -1.56 24.95 3.38
N TRP A 4 -1.34 24.58 4.65
CA TRP A 4 -0.15 23.78 5.03
C TRP A 4 -0.09 22.41 4.36
N GLU A 5 -1.24 21.77 4.09
CA GLU A 5 -1.29 20.50 3.35
C GLU A 5 -0.83 20.72 1.91
N THR A 6 -1.24 21.81 1.27
CA THR A 6 -0.83 22.17 -0.08
C THR A 6 0.68 22.43 -0.16
N GLU A 7 1.24 23.12 0.83
CA GLU A 7 2.69 23.35 0.94
C GLU A 7 3.47 22.03 1.17
N LEU A 8 2.97 21.16 2.04
CA LEU A 8 3.58 19.85 2.28
C LEU A 8 3.58 18.98 1.01
N ILE A 9 2.46 18.95 0.28
CA ILE A 9 2.34 18.23 -0.99
C ILE A 9 3.35 18.77 -2.02
N ALA A 10 3.51 20.09 -2.10
CA ALA A 10 4.48 20.72 -3.01
C ALA A 10 5.93 20.31 -2.67
N ASN A 11 6.30 20.30 -1.39
CA ASN A 11 7.62 19.87 -0.93
C ASN A 11 7.87 18.38 -1.24
N VAL A 12 6.87 17.52 -1.00
CA VAL A 12 6.96 16.09 -1.32
C VAL A 12 7.07 15.88 -2.84
N ARG A 13 6.32 16.62 -3.64
CA ARG A 13 6.41 16.58 -5.11
C ARG A 13 7.81 16.92 -5.60
N GLU A 14 8.42 17.97 -5.06
CA GLU A 14 9.78 18.35 -5.43
C GLU A 14 10.77 17.22 -5.12
N LEU A 15 10.75 16.67 -3.90
CA LEU A 15 11.59 15.54 -3.51
C LEU A 15 11.38 14.33 -4.42
N ALA A 16 10.11 13.98 -4.67
CA ALA A 16 9.76 12.79 -5.44
C ALA A 16 10.21 12.90 -6.91
N ARG A 17 10.00 14.05 -7.54
CA ARG A 17 10.31 14.25 -8.97
C ARG A 17 11.78 14.52 -9.24
N THR A 18 12.57 14.84 -8.24
CA THR A 18 14.00 15.04 -8.34
C THR A 18 14.75 13.87 -7.70
N LYS A 19 14.88 13.86 -6.39
CA LYS A 19 15.75 12.94 -5.66
C LYS A 19 15.27 11.49 -5.69
N PHE A 20 13.94 11.24 -5.52
CA PHE A 20 13.44 9.85 -5.48
C PHE A 20 13.51 9.24 -6.87
N ALA A 21 13.11 9.98 -7.91
CA ALA A 21 13.19 9.54 -9.30
C ALA A 21 14.63 9.21 -9.70
N ASP A 22 15.60 10.01 -9.29
CA ASP A 22 17.03 9.79 -9.59
C ASP A 22 17.57 8.51 -8.90
N ARG A 23 17.12 8.20 -7.69
CA ARG A 23 17.56 7.03 -6.90
C ARG A 23 16.82 5.74 -7.26
N ALA A 24 15.61 5.84 -7.80
CA ALA A 24 14.70 4.71 -7.98
C ALA A 24 15.30 3.56 -8.81
N ALA A 25 16.12 3.86 -9.83
CA ALA A 25 16.79 2.84 -10.63
C ALA A 25 17.85 2.05 -9.82
N ALA A 26 18.54 2.69 -8.90
CA ALA A 26 19.52 2.03 -8.02
C ALA A 26 18.80 1.20 -6.95
N VAL A 27 17.77 1.76 -6.32
CA VAL A 27 16.91 1.07 -5.34
C VAL A 27 16.35 -0.24 -5.93
N ASP A 28 15.78 -0.19 -7.13
CA ASP A 28 15.24 -1.36 -7.82
C ASP A 28 16.31 -2.39 -8.17
N ARG A 29 17.42 -1.97 -8.79
CA ARG A 29 18.50 -2.87 -9.22
C ARG A 29 19.13 -3.62 -8.05
N GLU A 30 19.36 -2.91 -6.95
CA GLU A 30 20.01 -3.43 -5.75
C GLU A 30 19.02 -4.17 -4.85
N GLY A 31 17.72 -3.97 -5.03
CA GLY A 31 16.66 -4.51 -4.16
C GLY A 31 16.77 -3.98 -2.72
N ARG A 32 17.30 -2.76 -2.55
CA ARG A 32 17.57 -2.18 -1.24
C ARG A 32 16.46 -1.26 -0.75
N PHE A 33 16.33 -1.17 0.55
CA PHE A 33 15.41 -0.22 1.16
C PHE A 33 15.86 1.24 0.88
N PRO A 34 14.94 2.12 0.44
CA PRO A 34 15.24 3.51 0.09
C PRO A 34 15.37 4.41 1.32
N ARG A 35 16.37 4.14 2.17
CA ARG A 35 16.60 4.84 3.45
C ARG A 35 16.63 6.36 3.27
N GLU A 36 17.34 6.84 2.26
CA GLU A 36 17.51 8.26 1.99
C GLU A 36 16.17 8.96 1.70
N ASN A 37 15.26 8.29 0.96
CA ASN A 37 13.93 8.83 0.67
C ASN A 37 13.09 8.91 1.95
N VAL A 38 13.19 7.87 2.77
CA VAL A 38 12.46 7.82 4.05
C VAL A 38 12.97 8.88 5.03
N ASP A 39 14.28 9.11 5.12
CA ASP A 39 14.88 10.13 5.99
C ASP A 39 14.45 11.55 5.55
N GLU A 40 14.36 11.82 4.25
CA GLU A 40 13.83 13.08 3.73
C GLU A 40 12.34 13.26 4.06
N LEU A 41 11.54 12.19 3.95
CA LEU A 41 10.12 12.23 4.34
C LEU A 41 9.94 12.39 5.86
N LEU A 42 10.83 11.82 6.68
CA LEU A 42 10.87 12.04 8.12
C LEU A 42 11.13 13.50 8.48
N SER A 43 12.03 14.18 7.76
CA SER A 43 12.31 15.61 7.98
C SER A 43 11.07 16.50 7.78
N LEU A 44 10.11 16.05 6.96
CA LEU A 44 8.83 16.68 6.71
C LEU A 44 7.69 16.12 7.59
N LYS A 45 7.97 15.22 8.52
CA LYS A 45 6.97 14.49 9.33
C LYS A 45 5.93 13.70 8.53
N VAL A 46 6.20 13.37 7.28
CA VAL A 46 5.28 12.64 6.42
C VAL A 46 4.92 11.25 6.97
N PRO A 47 5.81 10.45 7.58
CA PRO A 47 5.41 9.18 8.20
C PRO A 47 4.34 9.31 9.30
N ALA A 48 4.33 10.42 10.04
CA ALA A 48 3.33 10.71 11.06
C ALA A 48 2.12 11.52 10.55
N MET A 49 1.98 11.68 9.22
CA MET A 49 0.97 12.59 8.65
C MET A 49 -0.46 12.25 9.02
N ALA A 50 -0.80 10.97 9.13
CA ALA A 50 -2.14 10.50 9.42
C ALA A 50 -2.46 10.34 10.92
N LEU A 51 -1.44 10.32 11.78
CA LEU A 51 -1.63 10.28 13.23
C LEU A 51 -2.30 11.56 13.73
N LYS A 52 -3.08 11.43 14.79
CA LYS A 52 -3.70 12.57 15.47
C LYS A 52 -2.66 13.51 16.06
N LYS A 53 -3.02 14.81 16.13
CA LYS A 53 -2.14 15.85 16.69
C LYS A 53 -1.76 15.60 18.15
N GLU A 54 -2.64 14.96 18.93
CA GLU A 54 -2.38 14.59 20.33
C GLU A 54 -1.24 13.57 20.49
N ASN A 55 -0.99 12.75 19.45
CA ASN A 55 0.15 11.81 19.38
C ASN A 55 1.37 12.41 18.67
N GLY A 56 1.37 13.70 18.34
CA GLY A 56 2.46 14.38 17.62
C GLY A 56 2.38 14.28 16.10
N GLY A 57 1.30 13.72 15.57
CA GLY A 57 1.05 13.63 14.12
C GLY A 57 0.55 14.92 13.50
N LEU A 58 0.44 14.96 12.19
CA LEU A 58 -0.04 16.12 11.44
C LEU A 58 -1.58 16.19 11.36
N GLY A 59 -2.26 15.04 11.46
CA GLY A 59 -3.72 14.95 11.31
C GLY A 59 -4.18 15.36 9.91
N ILE A 60 -3.45 14.95 8.89
CA ILE A 60 -3.74 15.30 7.49
C ILE A 60 -5.10 14.77 7.03
N SER A 61 -5.77 15.51 6.15
CA SER A 61 -6.99 15.08 5.49
C SER A 61 -6.77 13.81 4.64
N VAL A 62 -7.84 13.06 4.35
CA VAL A 62 -7.75 11.89 3.44
C VAL A 62 -7.26 12.34 2.06
N ALA A 63 -7.78 13.46 1.56
CA ALA A 63 -7.37 14.03 0.28
C ALA A 63 -5.88 14.40 0.25
N GLY A 64 -5.38 15.04 1.31
CA GLY A 64 -3.95 15.38 1.44
C GLY A 64 -3.06 14.14 1.47
N GLN A 65 -3.44 13.10 2.23
CA GLN A 65 -2.71 11.84 2.24
C GLN A 65 -2.65 11.19 0.84
N MET A 66 -3.77 11.14 0.11
CA MET A 66 -3.81 10.55 -1.24
C MET A 66 -2.88 11.30 -2.20
N LYS A 67 -2.87 12.63 -2.14
CA LYS A 67 -1.96 13.42 -2.98
C LYS A 67 -0.50 13.20 -2.63
N ILE A 68 -0.15 13.09 -1.35
CA ILE A 68 1.21 12.74 -0.94
C ILE A 68 1.62 11.37 -1.46
N MET A 69 0.77 10.34 -1.34
CA MET A 69 1.07 9.00 -1.86
C MET A 69 1.22 8.98 -3.38
N GLU A 70 0.38 9.71 -4.11
CA GLU A 70 0.47 9.89 -5.56
C GLU A 70 1.82 10.50 -5.97
N GLU A 71 2.25 11.59 -5.32
CA GLU A 71 3.51 12.26 -5.67
C GLU A 71 4.73 11.39 -5.34
N ILE A 72 4.76 10.72 -4.18
CA ILE A 72 5.87 9.82 -3.84
C ILE A 72 5.97 8.68 -4.87
N ALA A 73 4.83 8.09 -5.25
CA ALA A 73 4.78 7.01 -6.21
C ALA A 73 5.22 7.41 -7.62
N TYR A 74 4.97 8.66 -8.00
CA TYR A 74 5.50 9.22 -9.25
C TYR A 74 7.03 9.11 -9.34
N GLY A 75 7.73 9.36 -8.24
CA GLY A 75 9.18 9.25 -8.14
C GLY A 75 9.66 7.82 -7.90
N ASP A 76 9.10 7.15 -6.90
CA ASP A 76 9.48 5.79 -6.50
C ASP A 76 8.33 5.01 -5.86
N GLY A 77 7.82 4.00 -6.58
CA GLY A 77 6.74 3.14 -6.12
C GLY A 77 7.06 2.36 -4.85
N SER A 78 8.30 1.94 -4.67
CA SER A 78 8.74 1.19 -3.49
C SER A 78 8.65 2.03 -2.21
N THR A 79 9.14 3.27 -2.25
CA THR A 79 9.01 4.22 -1.13
C THR A 79 7.54 4.47 -0.78
N ALA A 80 6.70 4.68 -1.80
CA ALA A 80 5.28 4.96 -1.59
C ALA A 80 4.54 3.78 -0.94
N VAL A 81 4.74 2.54 -1.43
CA VAL A 81 4.10 1.34 -0.86
C VAL A 81 4.57 1.09 0.56
N ALA A 82 5.89 1.14 0.82
CA ALA A 82 6.43 0.96 2.16
C ALA A 82 5.83 1.96 3.16
N LEU A 83 5.77 3.24 2.78
CA LEU A 83 5.18 4.28 3.61
C LEU A 83 3.67 4.10 3.81
N ASN A 84 2.92 3.74 2.77
CA ASN A 84 1.48 3.52 2.90
C ASN A 84 1.16 2.38 3.87
N MET A 85 1.93 1.31 3.85
CA MET A 85 1.77 0.20 4.80
C MET A 85 2.08 0.61 6.22
N HIS A 86 3.13 1.43 6.43
CA HIS A 86 3.40 2.03 7.74
C HIS A 86 2.22 2.88 8.23
N VAL A 87 1.71 3.79 7.40
CA VAL A 87 0.58 4.67 7.76
C VAL A 87 -0.68 3.86 8.08
N LEU A 88 -0.96 2.79 7.33
CA LEU A 88 -2.07 1.89 7.59
C LEU A 88 -1.95 1.21 8.97
N VAL A 89 -0.79 0.61 9.25
CA VAL A 89 -0.54 -0.08 10.53
C VAL A 89 -0.57 0.90 11.70
N ALA A 90 -0.02 2.10 11.54
CA ALA A 90 -0.06 3.17 12.52
C ALA A 90 -1.50 3.59 12.85
N GLY A 91 -2.35 3.74 11.81
CA GLY A 91 -3.77 4.05 11.97
C GLY A 91 -4.53 2.95 12.70
N PHE A 92 -4.24 1.67 12.41
CA PHE A 92 -4.81 0.56 13.17
C PHE A 92 -4.42 0.60 14.63
N LEU A 93 -3.13 0.78 14.92
CA LEU A 93 -2.65 0.88 16.30
C LEU A 93 -3.34 2.04 17.03
N GLU A 94 -3.45 3.22 16.38
CA GLU A 94 -4.11 4.39 16.97
C GLU A 94 -5.60 4.17 17.27
N SER A 95 -6.28 3.34 16.49
CA SER A 95 -7.71 3.03 16.65
C SER A 95 -8.02 1.95 17.70
N MET A 96 -7.00 1.23 18.16
CA MET A 96 -7.19 0.18 19.17
C MET A 96 -7.53 0.77 20.54
N PRO A 97 -8.20 -0.01 21.43
CA PRO A 97 -8.34 0.35 22.83
C PRO A 97 -6.97 0.68 23.45
N PRO A 98 -6.89 1.62 24.40
CA PRO A 98 -5.62 2.01 25.00
C PRO A 98 -4.98 0.86 25.81
N PHE A 99 -3.68 0.70 25.64
CA PHE A 99 -2.78 -0.09 26.50
C PHE A 99 -1.40 0.58 26.52
N SER A 100 -0.63 0.33 27.58
CA SER A 100 0.56 1.14 27.90
C SER A 100 1.56 1.23 26.73
N ARG A 101 1.85 0.11 26.07
CA ARG A 101 2.80 0.05 24.95
C ARG A 101 2.32 0.80 23.73
N ARG A 102 1.00 0.68 23.40
CA ARG A 102 0.37 1.42 22.30
C ARG A 102 0.63 2.92 22.41
N ASP A 103 0.33 3.50 23.55
CA ASP A 103 0.42 4.94 23.75
C ASP A 103 1.88 5.44 23.70
N ALA A 104 2.81 4.64 24.23
CA ALA A 104 4.24 4.93 24.15
C ALA A 104 4.74 4.90 22.69
N VAL A 105 4.34 3.89 21.90
CA VAL A 105 4.73 3.75 20.49
C VAL A 105 4.14 4.86 19.65
N LEU A 106 2.85 5.22 19.83
CA LEU A 106 2.24 6.33 19.08
C LEU A 106 2.95 7.65 19.32
N LYS A 107 3.35 7.93 20.57
CA LYS A 107 4.13 9.13 20.90
C LYS A 107 5.53 9.10 20.26
N ASP A 108 6.20 7.96 20.31
CA ASP A 108 7.51 7.79 19.67
C ASP A 108 7.44 8.00 18.15
N MET A 109 6.39 7.50 17.51
CA MET A 109 6.14 7.71 16.09
C MET A 109 5.91 9.19 15.74
N GLY A 110 5.07 9.88 16.50
CA GLY A 110 4.75 11.28 16.22
C GLY A 110 5.85 12.28 16.62
N GLN A 111 6.62 12.00 17.66
CA GLN A 111 7.63 12.89 18.20
C GLN A 111 9.03 12.62 17.66
N ASN A 112 9.41 11.35 17.54
CA ASN A 112 10.77 10.92 17.20
C ASN A 112 10.86 10.29 15.81
N GLY A 113 9.73 10.12 15.11
CA GLY A 113 9.68 9.55 13.76
C GLY A 113 9.92 8.05 13.73
N ALA A 114 9.68 7.33 14.81
CA ALA A 114 9.72 5.87 14.80
C ALA A 114 8.68 5.32 13.80
N MET A 115 9.01 4.21 13.15
CA MET A 115 8.10 3.59 12.18
C MET A 115 7.70 2.19 12.61
N ILE A 116 6.58 1.70 12.05
CA ILE A 116 5.98 0.41 12.37
C ILE A 116 5.72 -0.38 11.09
N CYS A 117 5.95 -1.68 11.12
CA CYS A 117 5.51 -2.63 10.10
C CYS A 117 4.43 -3.58 10.64
N GLY A 118 3.74 -4.28 9.75
CA GLY A 118 2.71 -5.25 10.10
C GLY A 118 2.91 -6.55 9.32
N PRO A 119 3.64 -7.53 9.86
CA PRO A 119 3.69 -8.86 9.27
C PRO A 119 2.34 -9.55 9.48
N GLY A 120 1.58 -9.74 8.42
CA GLY A 120 0.20 -10.26 8.54
C GLY A 120 -0.20 -11.23 7.44
N SER A 121 0.75 -11.66 6.60
CA SER A 121 0.46 -12.54 5.48
C SER A 121 1.29 -13.81 5.52
N VAL A 122 0.98 -14.75 4.61
CA VAL A 122 1.75 -15.99 4.43
C VAL A 122 3.22 -15.67 4.17
N PRO A 123 4.17 -16.38 4.79
CA PRO A 123 5.60 -16.23 4.50
C PRO A 123 5.91 -16.37 3.01
N THR A 124 6.86 -15.57 2.50
CA THR A 124 7.21 -15.51 1.08
C THR A 124 7.73 -16.82 0.49
N GLY A 125 8.19 -17.74 1.31
CA GLY A 125 8.62 -19.09 0.89
C GLY A 125 7.66 -20.22 1.30
N GLY A 126 6.49 -19.90 1.88
CA GLY A 126 5.56 -20.89 2.42
C GLY A 126 4.39 -21.17 1.48
N LEU A 127 4.11 -22.47 1.26
CA LEU A 127 2.91 -22.91 0.52
C LEU A 127 1.75 -23.30 1.47
N ASP A 128 2.00 -23.43 2.78
CA ASP A 128 1.01 -23.87 3.75
C ASP A 128 0.52 -22.68 4.61
N ASN A 129 -0.66 -22.16 4.25
CA ASN A 129 -1.32 -21.07 4.97
C ASN A 129 -1.62 -21.41 6.42
N ARG A 130 -1.73 -22.70 6.79
CA ARG A 130 -2.01 -23.16 8.16
C ARG A 130 -0.84 -22.92 9.11
N GLN A 131 0.36 -22.70 8.58
CA GLN A 131 1.57 -22.40 9.36
C GLN A 131 1.88 -20.89 9.41
N ALA A 132 1.11 -20.07 8.70
CA ALA A 132 1.28 -18.63 8.71
C ALA A 132 0.72 -18.01 9.97
N GLY A 133 1.34 -16.90 10.40
CA GLY A 133 0.91 -16.11 11.55
C GLY A 133 1.64 -16.47 12.83
N PHE A 134 1.18 -15.86 13.91
CA PHE A 134 1.80 -15.99 15.22
C PHE A 134 0.87 -16.71 16.19
N LYS A 135 1.46 -17.59 16.99
CA LYS A 135 0.81 -18.23 18.14
C LYS A 135 1.36 -17.59 19.40
N ILE A 136 0.46 -17.27 20.31
CA ILE A 136 0.79 -16.61 21.57
C ILE A 136 0.28 -17.49 22.70
N HIS A 137 1.10 -17.73 23.70
CA HIS A 137 0.65 -18.36 24.94
C HIS A 137 1.07 -17.53 26.13
N GLU A 138 0.33 -17.66 27.21
CA GLU A 138 0.60 -16.99 28.46
C GLU A 138 1.54 -17.83 29.32
N ASP A 139 2.64 -17.22 29.80
CA ASP A 139 3.59 -17.86 30.72
C ASP A 139 3.94 -16.86 31.85
N GLY A 140 3.36 -17.10 33.03
CA GLY A 140 3.44 -16.15 34.13
C GLY A 140 2.86 -14.78 33.75
N ASP A 141 3.67 -13.74 33.86
CA ASP A 141 3.29 -12.36 33.52
C ASP A 141 3.63 -11.97 32.07
N ASP A 142 4.07 -12.93 31.26
CA ASP A 142 4.47 -12.70 29.88
C ASP A 142 3.49 -13.33 28.88
N LEU A 143 3.46 -12.72 27.68
CA LEU A 143 3.01 -13.30 26.43
C LEU A 143 4.22 -13.83 25.68
N VAL A 144 4.26 -15.13 25.41
CA VAL A 144 5.32 -15.78 24.64
C VAL A 144 4.86 -16.00 23.22
N ILE A 145 5.58 -15.44 22.27
CA ILE A 145 5.21 -15.38 20.87
C ILE A 145 6.10 -16.30 20.04
N ASN A 146 5.48 -17.09 19.17
CA ASN A 146 6.16 -17.94 18.20
C ASN A 146 5.45 -17.86 16.85
N GLY A 147 6.21 -17.97 15.76
CA GLY A 147 5.65 -18.08 14.42
C GLY A 147 6.43 -17.31 13.36
N ARG A 148 5.84 -17.28 12.19
CA ARG A 148 6.40 -16.58 11.02
C ARG A 148 5.28 -15.97 10.21
N ALA A 149 5.47 -14.72 9.78
CA ALA A 149 4.58 -14.05 8.84
C ALA A 149 5.40 -13.23 7.85
N GLY A 150 4.87 -13.08 6.64
CA GLY A 150 5.53 -12.40 5.54
C GLY A 150 4.92 -11.03 5.22
N PHE A 151 5.48 -10.43 4.19
CA PHE A 151 5.06 -9.13 3.64
C PHE A 151 5.07 -8.00 4.66
N ALA A 152 6.07 -8.00 5.57
CA ALA A 152 6.27 -6.93 6.54
C ALA A 152 6.89 -5.70 5.87
N SER A 153 6.15 -5.05 4.97
CA SER A 153 6.63 -3.86 4.25
C SER A 153 7.13 -2.79 5.23
N MET A 154 8.19 -2.07 4.89
CA MET A 154 8.87 -1.11 5.75
C MET A 154 9.78 -1.77 6.83
N SER A 155 9.94 -3.08 6.88
CA SER A 155 10.58 -3.75 8.03
C SER A 155 12.04 -3.36 8.30
N GLU A 156 12.82 -2.93 7.29
CA GLU A 156 14.17 -2.36 7.50
C GLU A 156 14.15 -0.92 8.02
N GLY A 157 13.05 -0.21 7.80
CA GLY A 157 12.83 1.15 8.30
C GLY A 157 12.14 1.17 9.65
N ALA A 158 11.43 0.10 10.02
CA ALA A 158 10.60 0.05 11.20
C ALA A 158 11.43 -0.24 12.46
N ARG A 159 11.07 0.43 13.55
CA ARG A 159 11.49 0.09 14.90
C ARG A 159 10.54 -0.93 15.53
N TYR A 160 9.25 -0.84 15.22
CA TYR A 160 8.21 -1.64 15.83
C TYR A 160 7.50 -2.54 14.82
N ALA A 161 6.92 -3.64 15.32
CA ALA A 161 6.00 -4.45 14.55
C ALA A 161 4.67 -4.61 15.28
N LEU A 162 3.55 -4.43 14.59
CA LEU A 162 2.23 -4.82 15.12
C LEU A 162 2.05 -6.32 14.93
N ILE A 163 2.07 -7.06 16.01
CA ILE A 163 1.94 -8.51 16.05
C ILE A 163 0.58 -8.88 16.59
N GLY A 164 -0.21 -9.59 15.79
CA GLY A 164 -1.44 -10.24 16.21
C GLY A 164 -1.31 -11.75 16.17
N GLY A 165 -1.85 -12.45 17.16
CA GLY A 165 -1.80 -13.89 17.22
C GLY A 165 -2.95 -14.50 18.00
N SER A 166 -3.18 -15.80 17.79
CA SER A 166 -4.17 -16.57 18.56
C SER A 166 -3.59 -17.02 19.89
N VAL A 167 -4.37 -16.88 20.95
CA VAL A 167 -4.07 -17.39 22.30
C VAL A 167 -4.91 -18.63 22.52
N ASP A 168 -4.28 -19.80 22.61
CA ASP A 168 -4.96 -21.06 22.86
C ASP A 168 -5.59 -21.07 24.27
N ARG A 169 -6.86 -21.47 24.37
CA ARG A 169 -7.63 -21.57 25.61
C ARG A 169 -7.99 -23.01 25.97
N GLY A 170 -7.32 -23.98 25.36
CA GLY A 170 -7.52 -25.41 25.56
C GLY A 170 -8.62 -26.03 24.70
N GLU A 171 -8.72 -27.34 24.76
CA GLU A 171 -9.59 -28.13 23.88
C GLU A 171 -11.08 -27.72 24.03
N GLY A 172 -11.73 -27.51 22.88
CA GLY A 172 -13.15 -27.13 22.83
C GLY A 172 -13.43 -25.62 23.01
N ASN A 173 -12.44 -24.81 23.33
CA ASN A 173 -12.57 -23.35 23.44
C ASN A 173 -12.08 -22.63 22.18
N GLU A 174 -12.76 -21.55 21.81
CA GLU A 174 -12.27 -20.66 20.77
C GLU A 174 -11.03 -19.89 21.27
N PRO A 175 -10.01 -19.71 20.42
CA PRO A 175 -8.82 -18.95 20.81
C PRO A 175 -9.17 -17.47 20.98
N ASP A 176 -8.60 -16.84 22.00
CA ASP A 176 -8.57 -15.39 22.10
C ASP A 176 -7.58 -14.79 21.09
N ILE A 177 -7.63 -13.49 20.90
CA ILE A 177 -6.68 -12.75 20.07
C ILE A 177 -5.83 -11.88 20.97
N ALA A 178 -4.52 -12.00 20.86
CA ALA A 178 -3.61 -11.06 21.47
C ALA A 178 -2.96 -10.16 20.41
N LEU A 179 -2.80 -8.89 20.77
CA LEU A 179 -2.13 -7.87 19.99
C LEU A 179 -0.99 -7.28 20.83
N THR A 180 0.19 -7.17 20.24
CA THR A 180 1.36 -6.55 20.88
C THR A 180 2.12 -5.68 19.89
N VAL A 181 2.98 -4.78 20.39
CA VAL A 181 3.80 -3.90 19.54
C VAL A 181 5.25 -3.94 20.03
N PRO A 182 5.94 -5.09 19.86
CA PRO A 182 7.35 -5.19 20.26
C PRO A 182 8.25 -4.30 19.41
N ASP A 183 9.38 -3.92 20.00
CA ASP A 183 10.53 -3.43 19.26
C ASP A 183 11.12 -4.61 18.45
N LEU A 184 11.48 -4.38 17.20
CA LEU A 184 12.07 -5.43 16.35
C LEU A 184 13.45 -5.92 16.86
N SER A 185 14.09 -5.17 17.77
CA SER A 185 15.30 -5.60 18.47
C SER A 185 15.04 -6.55 19.65
N THR A 186 13.77 -6.82 19.99
CA THR A 186 13.41 -7.75 21.08
C THR A 186 14.01 -9.13 20.83
N PRO A 187 14.68 -9.75 21.84
CA PRO A 187 15.23 -11.10 21.68
C PRO A 187 14.19 -12.09 21.19
N GLY A 188 14.57 -12.92 20.21
CA GLY A 188 13.67 -13.88 19.57
C GLY A 188 12.96 -13.34 18.32
N ILE A 189 13.05 -12.06 18.00
CA ILE A 189 12.49 -11.48 16.77
C ILE A 189 13.59 -11.32 15.72
N LYS A 190 13.35 -11.82 14.51
CA LYS A 190 14.28 -11.75 13.38
C LYS A 190 13.59 -11.27 12.13
N ASN A 191 14.16 -10.26 11.49
CA ASN A 191 13.85 -9.88 10.11
C ASN A 191 14.74 -10.70 9.18
N LEU A 192 14.15 -11.47 8.26
CA LEU A 192 14.91 -12.42 7.42
C LEU A 192 15.61 -11.77 6.23
N LEU A 193 15.35 -10.52 5.92
CA LEU A 193 15.92 -9.79 4.78
C LEU A 193 15.82 -10.58 3.46
N ASN A 194 14.69 -11.23 3.23
CA ASN A 194 14.48 -12.19 2.15
C ASN A 194 13.54 -11.68 1.04
N TRP A 195 13.24 -10.37 0.99
CA TRP A 195 12.40 -9.81 -0.06
C TRP A 195 13.16 -9.78 -1.40
N ASP A 196 12.71 -10.60 -2.35
CA ASP A 196 13.22 -10.62 -3.73
C ASP A 196 12.03 -10.79 -4.69
N ALA A 197 11.50 -9.68 -5.15
CA ALA A 197 10.29 -9.61 -5.96
C ALA A 197 10.57 -9.08 -7.37
N MET A 198 9.61 -9.29 -8.27
CA MET A 198 9.65 -8.81 -9.65
C MET A 198 9.67 -7.28 -9.73
N GLY A 199 8.84 -6.60 -8.94
CA GLY A 199 8.70 -5.15 -8.81
C GLY A 199 8.57 -4.74 -7.36
N LEU A 200 8.51 -3.43 -7.08
CA LEU A 200 8.44 -2.91 -5.71
C LEU A 200 9.58 -3.46 -4.84
N ARG A 201 10.76 -3.59 -5.44
CA ARG A 201 11.90 -4.30 -4.86
C ARG A 201 12.46 -3.63 -3.61
N GLY A 202 12.28 -2.31 -3.49
CA GLY A 202 12.72 -1.53 -2.33
C GLY A 202 11.72 -1.44 -1.17
N THR A 203 10.60 -2.17 -1.18
CA THR A 203 9.59 -2.07 -0.11
C THR A 203 10.01 -2.69 1.20
N SER A 204 11.09 -3.48 1.23
CA SER A 204 11.52 -4.22 2.43
C SER A 204 10.37 -5.06 3.03
N SER A 205 9.67 -5.80 2.15
CA SER A 205 8.50 -6.62 2.55
C SER A 205 8.95 -8.02 3.01
N HIS A 206 9.92 -8.05 3.92
CA HIS A 206 10.54 -9.28 4.41
C HIS A 206 9.60 -10.12 5.28
N ASP A 207 10.00 -11.35 5.53
CA ASP A 207 9.38 -12.20 6.54
C ASP A 207 9.96 -11.86 7.93
N ILE A 208 9.08 -11.86 8.92
CA ILE A 208 9.44 -11.78 10.35
C ILE A 208 9.23 -13.15 10.97
N VAL A 209 10.27 -13.66 11.63
CA VAL A 209 10.25 -14.89 12.44
C VAL A 209 10.35 -14.50 13.91
N ILE A 210 9.52 -15.13 14.72
CA ILE A 210 9.54 -14.94 16.17
C ILE A 210 9.70 -16.32 16.83
N GLU A 211 10.72 -16.44 17.68
CA GLU A 211 11.06 -17.67 18.41
C GLU A 211 11.15 -17.34 19.91
N ASN A 212 10.14 -17.73 20.67
CA ASN A 212 10.02 -17.54 22.12
C ASN A 212 10.26 -16.09 22.60
N ALA A 213 9.82 -15.09 21.80
CA ALA A 213 9.88 -13.70 22.25
C ALA A 213 8.90 -13.48 23.40
N ARG A 214 9.38 -12.87 24.47
CA ARG A 214 8.62 -12.61 25.70
C ARG A 214 8.28 -11.13 25.80
N ILE A 215 6.98 -10.84 25.91
CA ILE A 215 6.44 -9.49 26.04
C ILE A 215 5.58 -9.46 27.32
N PRO A 216 5.79 -8.50 28.24
CA PRO A 216 4.94 -8.37 29.40
C PRO A 216 3.44 -8.28 29.03
N LYS A 217 2.59 -9.01 29.70
CA LYS A 217 1.12 -8.96 29.46
C LYS A 217 0.56 -7.55 29.56
N SER A 218 1.13 -6.72 30.45
CA SER A 218 0.76 -5.32 30.60
C SER A 218 1.06 -4.45 29.37
N GLU A 219 1.93 -4.93 28.47
CA GLU A 219 2.28 -4.28 27.19
C GLU A 219 1.48 -4.83 26.00
N GLY A 220 0.58 -5.77 26.22
CA GLY A 220 -0.29 -6.36 25.19
C GLY A 220 -1.75 -6.07 25.44
N LEU A 221 -2.59 -6.38 24.43
CA LEU A 221 -4.03 -6.36 24.51
C LEU A 221 -4.54 -7.76 24.17
N VAL A 222 -5.16 -8.43 25.14
CA VAL A 222 -5.80 -9.73 24.92
C VAL A 222 -7.31 -9.50 24.81
N ILE A 223 -7.88 -9.91 23.68
CA ILE A 223 -9.31 -9.75 23.35
C ILE A 223 -9.97 -11.14 23.41
N PRO A 224 -10.89 -11.38 24.33
CA PRO A 224 -11.64 -12.62 24.38
C PRO A 224 -12.40 -12.91 23.08
N ALA A 225 -12.46 -14.18 22.67
CA ALA A 225 -13.15 -14.60 21.44
C ALA A 225 -14.62 -14.12 21.40
N ALA A 226 -15.33 -14.17 22.52
CA ALA A 226 -16.68 -13.66 22.63
C ALA A 226 -16.78 -12.16 22.32
N MET A 227 -15.84 -11.36 22.83
CA MET A 227 -15.78 -9.91 22.57
C MET A 227 -15.45 -9.64 21.09
N MET A 228 -14.52 -10.41 20.49
CA MET A 228 -14.18 -10.27 19.07
C MET A 228 -15.40 -10.54 18.19
N ARG A 229 -16.21 -11.58 18.49
CA ARG A 229 -17.47 -11.83 17.76
C ARG A 229 -18.45 -10.66 17.85
N MET A 230 -18.61 -10.06 19.03
CA MET A 230 -19.46 -8.87 19.21
C MET A 230 -18.96 -7.69 18.37
N VAL A 231 -17.66 -7.44 18.35
CA VAL A 231 -17.04 -6.39 17.51
C VAL A 231 -17.31 -6.64 16.02
N LEU A 232 -17.08 -7.86 15.54
CA LEU A 232 -17.33 -8.22 14.13
C LEU A 232 -18.82 -8.10 13.75
N GLN A 233 -19.74 -8.48 14.64
CA GLN A 233 -21.17 -8.30 14.41
C GLN A 233 -21.58 -6.83 14.40
N ALA A 234 -21.01 -6.00 15.26
CA ALA A 234 -21.25 -4.56 15.26
C ALA A 234 -20.70 -3.89 13.98
N GLN A 235 -19.51 -4.27 13.53
CA GLN A 235 -18.91 -3.77 12.30
C GLN A 235 -19.74 -4.09 11.04
N ALA A 236 -20.49 -5.17 11.05
CA ALA A 236 -21.41 -5.48 9.95
C ALA A 236 -22.59 -4.49 9.84
N GLN A 237 -22.87 -3.74 10.90
CA GLN A 237 -24.02 -2.81 10.97
C GLN A 237 -23.65 -1.34 10.71
N VAL A 238 -22.37 -0.97 10.88
CA VAL A 238 -21.91 0.43 10.78
C VAL A 238 -20.54 0.49 10.08
N VAL A 239 -20.27 1.61 9.40
CA VAL A 239 -18.92 1.92 8.93
C VAL A 239 -18.13 2.49 10.11
N ASP A 240 -17.48 1.63 10.84
CA ASP A 240 -16.71 2.00 12.02
C ASP A 240 -15.35 2.63 11.67
N VAL A 241 -14.63 3.10 12.68
CA VAL A 241 -13.31 3.73 12.54
C VAL A 241 -12.30 2.79 11.89
N GLN A 242 -12.32 1.49 12.23
CA GLN A 242 -11.39 0.51 11.63
C GLN A 242 -11.68 0.27 10.15
N THR A 243 -12.96 0.22 9.76
CA THR A 243 -13.35 0.15 8.35
C THR A 243 -12.89 1.37 7.58
N GLN A 244 -13.00 2.57 8.16
CA GLN A 244 -12.51 3.81 7.54
C GLN A 244 -10.98 3.79 7.40
N ILE A 245 -10.23 3.30 8.39
CA ILE A 245 -8.77 3.17 8.32
C ILE A 245 -8.35 2.19 7.22
N ARG A 246 -9.02 1.03 7.12
CA ARG A 246 -8.78 0.07 6.03
C ARG A 246 -9.05 0.70 4.67
N ALA A 247 -10.16 1.40 4.53
CA ALA A 247 -10.50 2.12 3.31
C ALA A 247 -9.44 3.18 2.96
N ARG A 248 -9.00 3.95 3.95
CA ARG A 248 -7.94 4.97 3.79
C ARG A 248 -6.61 4.33 3.34
N GLY A 249 -6.23 3.19 3.90
CA GLY A 249 -5.07 2.41 3.45
C GLY A 249 -5.22 1.89 2.02
N ALA A 250 -6.41 1.37 1.67
CA ALA A 250 -6.73 0.92 0.33
C ALA A 250 -6.65 2.06 -0.70
N LEU A 251 -7.24 3.21 -0.40
CA LEU A 251 -7.18 4.40 -1.27
C LEU A 251 -5.74 4.89 -1.43
N GLY A 252 -4.89 4.78 -0.39
CA GLY A 252 -3.47 5.07 -0.48
C GLY A 252 -2.76 4.19 -1.53
N ILE A 253 -3.06 2.89 -1.59
CA ILE A 253 -2.56 2.01 -2.65
C ILE A 253 -3.07 2.46 -4.02
N LEU A 254 -4.34 2.87 -4.15
CA LEU A 254 -4.89 3.35 -5.42
C LEU A 254 -4.24 4.65 -5.87
N ALA A 255 -3.97 5.58 -4.95
CA ALA A 255 -3.22 6.80 -5.22
C ALA A 255 -1.78 6.50 -5.71
N ILE A 256 -1.16 5.44 -5.18
CA ILE A 256 0.15 4.97 -5.64
C ILE A 256 0.07 4.48 -7.10
N TRP A 257 -0.96 3.69 -7.44
CA TRP A 257 -1.14 3.26 -8.84
C TRP A 257 -1.41 4.44 -9.77
N LEU A 258 -2.12 5.46 -9.30
CA LEU A 258 -2.34 6.70 -10.07
C LEU A 258 -1.02 7.44 -10.31
N GLY A 259 -0.17 7.57 -9.28
CA GLY A 259 1.15 8.21 -9.39
C GLY A 259 2.10 7.48 -10.34
N LEU A 260 2.18 6.14 -10.24
CA LEU A 260 2.96 5.31 -11.17
C LEU A 260 2.42 5.40 -12.60
N SER A 261 1.08 5.40 -12.77
CA SER A 261 0.44 5.56 -14.07
C SER A 261 0.75 6.93 -14.68
N GLN A 262 0.74 7.99 -13.89
CA GLN A 262 1.13 9.33 -14.33
C GLN A 262 2.59 9.37 -14.78
N ALA A 263 3.50 8.76 -14.02
CA ALA A 263 4.91 8.68 -14.38
C ALA A 263 5.14 7.91 -15.71
N ALA A 264 4.41 6.80 -15.90
CA ALA A 264 4.45 6.03 -17.14
C ALA A 264 3.89 6.83 -18.33
N PHE A 265 2.82 7.56 -18.12
CA PHE A 265 2.19 8.41 -19.13
C PHE A 265 3.10 9.57 -19.55
N ASP A 266 3.63 10.33 -18.57
CA ASP A 266 4.53 11.46 -18.83
C ASP A 266 5.80 11.01 -19.57
N PHE A 267 6.40 9.89 -19.12
CA PHE A 267 7.52 9.29 -19.84
C PHE A 267 7.17 8.96 -21.30
N THR A 268 5.97 8.40 -21.52
CA THR A 268 5.52 8.03 -22.87
C THR A 268 5.36 9.25 -23.75
N ILE A 269 4.77 10.34 -23.24
CA ILE A 269 4.61 11.61 -23.94
C ILE A 269 5.98 12.18 -24.38
N ASP A 270 6.92 12.26 -23.42
CA ASP A 270 8.26 12.78 -23.71
C ASP A 270 9.01 11.90 -24.71
N TYR A 271 8.90 10.58 -24.57
CA TYR A 271 9.54 9.63 -25.46
C TYR A 271 9.05 9.76 -26.90
N VAL A 272 7.72 9.84 -27.14
CA VAL A 272 7.19 9.92 -28.51
C VAL A 272 7.46 11.27 -29.19
N LYS A 273 7.56 12.35 -28.40
CA LYS A 273 7.94 13.69 -28.90
C LYS A 273 9.40 13.78 -29.33
N GLN A 274 10.26 12.98 -28.73
CA GLN A 274 11.71 13.00 -29.02
C GLN A 274 12.15 11.89 -29.99
N ARG A 275 11.30 10.87 -30.22
CA ARG A 275 11.68 9.69 -30.99
C ARG A 275 11.17 9.75 -32.42
N HIS A 276 12.10 9.79 -33.37
CA HIS A 276 11.79 9.49 -34.76
C HIS A 276 11.50 8.00 -34.94
N GLY A 277 10.57 7.63 -35.78
CA GLY A 277 10.25 6.23 -36.01
C GLY A 277 9.39 5.99 -37.24
N TYR A 278 9.65 4.88 -37.89
CA TYR A 278 8.82 4.35 -38.97
C TYR A 278 7.75 3.44 -38.37
N LEU A 279 6.56 3.40 -38.97
CA LEU A 279 5.49 2.45 -38.67
C LEU A 279 5.93 0.99 -38.87
N ALA A 280 6.89 0.80 -39.76
CA ALA A 280 7.54 -0.46 -40.06
C ALA A 280 9.00 -0.18 -40.36
N GLY A 281 9.87 -1.18 -40.21
CA GLY A 281 11.31 -1.06 -40.42
C GLY A 281 11.69 -0.40 -41.75
N PRO A 282 12.95 0.02 -41.93
CA PRO A 282 13.40 0.79 -43.06
C PRO A 282 13.14 0.14 -44.44
N ASN A 283 12.83 -1.15 -44.46
CA ASN A 283 12.55 -1.91 -45.69
C ASN A 283 11.06 -2.19 -45.90
N SER A 284 10.14 -1.56 -45.18
CA SER A 284 8.73 -1.79 -45.38
C SER A 284 8.17 -0.90 -46.49
N ASN A 285 7.44 -1.51 -47.43
CA ASN A 285 6.69 -0.79 -48.48
C ASN A 285 5.48 -0.02 -47.93
N LEU A 286 5.32 0.11 -46.63
CA LEU A 286 4.20 0.78 -45.96
C LEU A 286 4.42 2.28 -45.74
N GLY A 287 5.32 2.89 -46.51
CA GLY A 287 5.43 4.36 -46.65
C GLY A 287 5.48 5.10 -45.30
N GLY A 288 6.42 4.77 -44.42
CA GLY A 288 6.57 5.49 -43.15
C GLY A 288 7.09 6.91 -43.38
N SER A 289 6.34 7.91 -42.92
CA SER A 289 6.84 9.27 -42.84
C SER A 289 8.02 9.35 -41.87
N ALA A 290 9.06 10.10 -42.20
CA ALA A 290 10.24 10.29 -41.38
C ALA A 290 9.99 11.25 -40.20
N GLY A 291 8.79 11.26 -39.62
CA GLY A 291 8.39 12.16 -38.55
C GLY A 291 8.60 11.60 -37.14
N PHE A 292 8.24 12.38 -36.14
CA PHE A 292 8.20 11.94 -34.75
C PHE A 292 7.08 10.91 -34.51
N ARG A 293 7.26 10.05 -33.52
CA ARG A 293 6.20 9.09 -33.15
C ARG A 293 4.92 9.79 -32.71
N SER A 294 5.04 10.96 -32.08
CA SER A 294 3.89 11.79 -31.67
C SER A 294 2.97 12.22 -32.83
N GLU A 295 3.48 12.20 -34.07
CA GLU A 295 2.72 12.54 -35.27
C GLU A 295 1.98 11.34 -35.86
N GLN A 296 2.21 10.14 -35.33
CA GLN A 296 1.65 8.91 -35.86
C GLN A 296 0.28 8.60 -35.23
N PRO A 297 -0.78 8.35 -36.02
CA PRO A 297 -2.13 8.06 -35.50
C PRO A 297 -2.17 6.92 -34.48
N TRP A 298 -1.40 5.84 -34.70
CA TRP A 298 -1.35 4.71 -33.77
C TRP A 298 -0.81 5.09 -32.41
N ALA A 299 0.15 6.01 -32.32
CA ALA A 299 0.67 6.52 -31.04
C ALA A 299 -0.35 7.46 -30.38
N GLN A 300 -0.99 8.32 -31.19
CA GLN A 300 -2.05 9.23 -30.70
C GLN A 300 -3.25 8.47 -30.13
N PHE A 301 -3.70 7.40 -30.79
CA PHE A 301 -4.76 6.52 -30.24
C PHE A 301 -4.35 5.86 -28.92
N GLY A 302 -3.11 5.37 -28.84
CA GLY A 302 -2.59 4.78 -27.62
C GLY A 302 -2.49 5.79 -26.46
N ILE A 303 -2.04 6.99 -26.75
CA ILE A 303 -1.96 8.10 -25.79
C ILE A 303 -3.36 8.52 -25.34
N GLY A 304 -4.31 8.70 -26.24
CA GLY A 304 -5.68 9.06 -25.92
C GLY A 304 -6.38 8.01 -25.04
N ASN A 305 -6.11 6.71 -25.28
CA ASN A 305 -6.62 5.65 -24.42
C ASN A 305 -6.02 5.71 -22.99
N MET A 306 -4.70 5.93 -22.87
CA MET A 306 -4.06 6.06 -21.56
C MET A 306 -4.54 7.29 -20.80
N GLU A 307 -4.68 8.43 -21.47
CA GLU A 307 -5.19 9.67 -20.90
C GLU A 307 -6.62 9.48 -20.37
N HIS A 308 -7.49 8.87 -21.15
CA HIS A 308 -8.86 8.56 -20.75
C HIS A 308 -8.91 7.73 -19.45
N TRP A 309 -8.13 6.65 -19.36
CA TRP A 309 -8.10 5.81 -18.18
C TRP A 309 -7.53 6.55 -16.97
N LEU A 310 -6.46 7.33 -17.16
CA LEU A 310 -5.78 8.07 -16.10
C LEU A 310 -6.70 9.14 -15.49
N GLU A 311 -7.32 9.98 -16.33
CA GLU A 311 -8.20 11.04 -15.87
C GLU A 311 -9.51 10.51 -15.26
N THR A 312 -10.08 9.47 -15.86
CA THR A 312 -11.26 8.80 -15.27
C THR A 312 -10.91 8.16 -13.93
N GLY A 313 -9.74 7.53 -13.82
CA GLY A 313 -9.24 6.98 -12.57
C GLY A 313 -9.11 8.05 -11.48
N ARG A 314 -8.57 9.21 -11.81
CA ARG A 314 -8.46 10.37 -10.92
C ARG A 314 -9.83 10.82 -10.41
N ILE A 315 -10.80 10.99 -11.32
CA ILE A 315 -12.17 11.39 -10.98
C ILE A 315 -12.81 10.37 -10.02
N VAL A 316 -12.65 9.08 -10.30
CA VAL A 316 -13.23 8.00 -9.47
C VAL A 316 -12.59 7.97 -8.08
N LEU A 317 -11.26 8.14 -8.00
CA LEU A 317 -10.56 8.21 -6.71
C LEU A 317 -10.98 9.43 -5.89
N ASP A 318 -11.03 10.59 -6.51
CA ASP A 318 -11.42 11.85 -5.86
C ASP A 318 -12.88 11.79 -5.37
N ASP A 319 -13.79 11.16 -6.11
CA ASP A 319 -15.16 10.94 -5.66
C ASP A 319 -15.22 10.01 -4.44
N CYS A 320 -14.45 8.94 -4.43
CA CYS A 320 -14.38 8.02 -3.30
C CYS A 320 -13.80 8.70 -2.04
N VAL A 321 -12.75 9.50 -2.19
CA VAL A 321 -12.15 10.29 -1.10
C VAL A 321 -13.16 11.25 -0.50
N ARG A 322 -13.88 12.01 -1.33
CA ARG A 322 -14.92 12.95 -0.85
C ARG A 322 -16.05 12.23 -0.09
N ARG A 323 -16.44 11.05 -0.55
CA ARG A 323 -17.49 10.26 0.11
C ARG A 323 -17.06 9.67 1.45
N LEU A 324 -15.77 9.47 1.70
CA LEU A 324 -15.29 9.06 3.03
C LEU A 324 -15.51 10.14 4.09
N GLU A 325 -15.60 11.40 3.70
CA GLU A 325 -15.85 12.53 4.59
C GLU A 325 -17.35 12.76 4.84
N THR A 326 -18.23 12.03 4.17
CA THR A 326 -19.69 12.12 4.31
C THR A 326 -20.28 10.78 4.76
N PRO A 327 -21.34 10.78 5.56
CA PRO A 327 -22.00 9.53 5.96
C PRO A 327 -22.52 8.77 4.73
N PHE A 328 -22.26 7.46 4.71
CA PHE A 328 -22.87 6.56 3.74
C PHE A 328 -24.26 6.12 4.19
N GLU A 329 -25.15 5.86 3.24
CA GLU A 329 -26.52 5.36 3.51
C GLU A 329 -26.50 4.04 4.28
N SER A 330 -25.51 3.20 4.02
CA SER A 330 -25.32 1.91 4.70
C SER A 330 -23.89 1.38 4.53
N PRO A 331 -23.44 0.43 5.37
CA PRO A 331 -22.17 -0.27 5.19
C PRO A 331 -22.04 -0.95 3.82
N GLN A 332 -23.16 -1.48 3.31
CA GLN A 332 -23.18 -2.10 1.98
C GLN A 332 -22.98 -1.09 0.85
N ALA A 333 -23.57 0.12 0.95
CA ALA A 333 -23.34 1.20 -0.01
C ALA A 333 -21.87 1.65 0.00
N PHE A 334 -21.27 1.78 1.18
CA PHE A 334 -19.86 2.07 1.36
C PHE A 334 -18.98 1.01 0.69
N THR A 335 -19.18 -0.27 1.05
CA THR A 335 -18.40 -1.39 0.53
C THR A 335 -18.50 -1.48 -0.99
N ARG A 336 -19.70 -1.39 -1.55
CA ARG A 336 -19.92 -1.41 -3.00
C ARG A 336 -19.18 -0.28 -3.72
N HIS A 337 -19.20 0.93 -3.13
CA HIS A 337 -18.51 2.08 -3.71
C HIS A 337 -17.00 1.87 -3.71
N LEU A 338 -16.44 1.42 -2.60
CA LEU A 338 -15.01 1.14 -2.46
C LEU A 338 -14.56 0.03 -3.42
N VAL A 339 -15.28 -1.09 -3.50
CA VAL A 339 -14.98 -2.20 -4.43
C VAL A 339 -14.96 -1.73 -5.88
N ARG A 340 -15.93 -0.89 -6.28
CA ARG A 340 -15.96 -0.31 -7.63
C ARG A 340 -14.75 0.57 -7.90
N THR A 341 -14.36 1.39 -6.94
CA THR A 341 -13.20 2.27 -7.04
C THR A 341 -11.91 1.45 -7.18
N VAL A 342 -11.72 0.43 -6.34
CA VAL A 342 -10.57 -0.48 -6.42
C VAL A 342 -10.48 -1.15 -7.78
N TYR A 343 -11.60 -1.71 -8.26
CA TYR A 343 -11.65 -2.35 -9.58
C TYR A 343 -11.24 -1.39 -10.70
N HIS A 344 -11.82 -0.18 -10.71
CA HIS A 344 -11.55 0.80 -11.76
C HIS A 344 -10.08 1.23 -11.79
N LEU A 345 -9.50 1.58 -10.63
CA LEU A 345 -8.09 2.00 -10.56
C LEU A 345 -7.11 0.88 -10.91
N ARG A 346 -7.46 -0.37 -10.59
CA ARG A 346 -6.69 -1.53 -11.01
C ARG A 346 -6.69 -1.67 -12.53
N ARG A 347 -7.86 -1.61 -13.16
CA ARG A 347 -7.98 -1.63 -14.61
C ARG A 347 -7.24 -0.46 -15.28
N MET A 348 -7.34 0.74 -14.72
CA MET A 348 -6.57 1.89 -15.16
C MET A 348 -5.06 1.59 -15.17
N SER A 349 -4.53 1.03 -14.06
CA SER A 349 -3.11 0.69 -13.96
C SER A 349 -2.68 -0.32 -15.06
N GLU A 350 -3.49 -1.35 -15.32
CA GLU A 350 -3.26 -2.33 -16.38
C GLU A 350 -3.25 -1.68 -17.78
N GLU A 351 -4.26 -0.87 -18.08
CA GLU A 351 -4.41 -0.24 -19.40
C GLU A 351 -3.31 0.79 -19.67
N VAL A 352 -2.97 1.60 -18.66
CA VAL A 352 -1.90 2.61 -18.80
C VAL A 352 -0.54 1.96 -18.93
N SER A 353 -0.21 0.97 -18.09
CA SER A 353 1.09 0.30 -18.14
C SER A 353 1.31 -0.45 -19.46
N ALA A 354 0.32 -1.24 -19.90
CA ALA A 354 0.39 -1.95 -21.17
C ALA A 354 0.39 -0.98 -22.37
N GLY A 355 -0.38 0.11 -22.29
CA GLY A 355 -0.43 1.17 -23.29
C GLY A 355 0.93 1.84 -23.47
N ALA A 356 1.57 2.23 -22.37
CA ALA A 356 2.89 2.86 -22.37
C ALA A 356 3.97 1.95 -23.02
N MET A 357 4.00 0.68 -22.62
CA MET A 357 4.93 -0.31 -23.20
C MET A 357 4.70 -0.49 -24.70
N ARG A 358 3.45 -0.56 -25.15
CA ARG A 358 3.10 -0.70 -26.57
C ARG A 358 3.48 0.52 -27.40
N VAL A 359 3.21 1.72 -26.90
CA VAL A 359 3.51 2.97 -27.60
C VAL A 359 5.01 3.24 -27.67
N CYS A 360 5.74 2.98 -26.59
CA CYS A 360 7.21 3.15 -26.56
C CYS A 360 7.97 2.03 -27.28
N GLY A 361 7.42 0.81 -27.30
CA GLY A 361 8.00 -0.34 -27.97
C GLY A 361 9.27 -0.88 -27.30
N ALA A 362 10.05 -1.69 -28.03
CA ALA A 362 11.19 -2.45 -27.50
C ALA A 362 12.23 -1.62 -26.71
N HIS A 363 12.39 -0.35 -27.04
CA HIS A 363 13.33 0.53 -26.34
C HIS A 363 12.90 0.87 -24.90
N ALA A 364 11.63 0.72 -24.55
CA ALA A 364 11.14 0.87 -23.19
C ALA A 364 11.30 -0.40 -22.34
N TYR A 365 11.60 -1.53 -23.00
CA TYR A 365 11.78 -2.83 -22.37
C TYR A 365 13.17 -3.03 -21.73
N VAL A 366 14.10 -2.11 -21.99
CA VAL A 366 15.50 -2.21 -21.52
C VAL A 366 15.70 -1.48 -20.19
N LYS A 367 16.51 -2.08 -19.29
CA LYS A 367 16.73 -1.60 -17.91
C LYS A 367 17.36 -0.21 -17.77
N ASN A 368 17.85 0.40 -18.84
CA ASN A 368 18.36 1.76 -18.81
C ASN A 368 17.26 2.83 -18.98
N ARG A 369 15.99 2.42 -18.99
CA ARG A 369 14.83 3.30 -19.07
C ARG A 369 13.92 3.10 -17.86
N PRO A 370 13.28 4.15 -17.33
CA PRO A 370 12.45 4.02 -16.13
C PRO A 370 11.19 3.20 -16.36
N LEU A 371 10.65 3.13 -17.59
CA LEU A 371 9.36 2.54 -17.87
C LEU A 371 9.30 1.03 -17.56
N GLU A 372 10.38 0.27 -17.79
CA GLU A 372 10.41 -1.17 -17.47
C GLU A 372 10.26 -1.42 -15.96
N ARG A 373 10.90 -0.58 -15.12
CA ARG A 373 10.75 -0.64 -13.66
C ARG A 373 9.33 -0.24 -13.25
N ILE A 374 8.83 0.89 -13.75
CA ILE A 374 7.48 1.38 -13.45
C ILE A 374 6.46 0.30 -13.84
N TYR A 375 6.63 -0.36 -14.99
CA TYR A 375 5.77 -1.46 -15.42
C TYR A 375 5.77 -2.63 -14.42
N ARG A 376 6.95 -3.07 -13.96
CA ARG A 376 7.08 -4.14 -12.97
C ARG A 376 6.46 -3.75 -11.62
N ASP A 377 6.64 -2.53 -11.18
CA ASP A 377 6.03 -1.99 -9.97
C ASP A 377 4.50 -1.97 -10.09
N MET A 378 3.94 -1.55 -11.24
CA MET A 378 2.51 -1.53 -11.49
C MET A 378 1.88 -2.93 -11.53
N VAL A 379 2.59 -3.95 -12.02
CA VAL A 379 2.13 -5.36 -11.99
C VAL A 379 1.87 -5.83 -10.56
N GLY A 380 2.58 -5.30 -9.57
CA GLY A 380 2.30 -5.56 -8.16
C GLY A 380 0.84 -5.31 -7.79
N GLY A 381 0.20 -4.32 -8.40
CA GLY A 381 -1.23 -4.03 -8.22
C GLY A 381 -2.16 -5.18 -8.61
N ASN A 382 -1.77 -6.02 -9.55
CA ASN A 382 -2.61 -7.12 -10.05
C ASN A 382 -2.59 -8.35 -9.12
N VAL A 383 -1.56 -8.49 -8.30
CA VAL A 383 -1.36 -9.64 -7.41
C VAL A 383 -1.51 -9.31 -5.93
N MET A 384 -1.43 -8.03 -5.56
CA MET A 384 -1.75 -7.58 -4.21
C MET A 384 -3.25 -7.74 -3.95
N ALA A 385 -3.65 -7.71 -2.67
CA ALA A 385 -5.03 -7.86 -2.19
C ALA A 385 -6.12 -7.39 -3.18
N TRP A 386 -7.29 -8.01 -3.13
CA TRP A 386 -8.46 -7.76 -4.01
C TRP A 386 -8.23 -8.13 -5.47
N LYS A 387 -8.16 -9.41 -5.75
CA LYS A 387 -8.07 -9.92 -7.12
C LYS A 387 -9.25 -9.43 -7.97
N THR A 388 -9.00 -9.18 -9.24
CA THR A 388 -10.00 -8.65 -10.18
C THR A 388 -11.30 -9.47 -10.18
N ASP A 389 -11.19 -10.81 -10.15
CA ASP A 389 -12.34 -11.72 -10.15
C ASP A 389 -13.16 -11.63 -8.85
N GLU A 390 -12.50 -11.46 -7.71
CA GLU A 390 -13.15 -11.28 -6.40
C GLU A 390 -13.93 -9.96 -6.35
N LEU A 391 -13.36 -8.89 -6.91
CA LEU A 391 -14.03 -7.58 -7.02
C LEU A 391 -15.25 -7.65 -7.93
N MET A 392 -15.13 -8.29 -9.09
CA MET A 392 -16.25 -8.48 -10.03
C MET A 392 -17.35 -9.36 -9.44
N HIS A 393 -16.99 -10.43 -8.75
CA HIS A 393 -17.93 -11.26 -8.01
C HIS A 393 -18.70 -10.46 -6.96
N SER A 394 -17.99 -9.67 -6.15
CA SER A 394 -18.61 -8.79 -5.15
C SER A 394 -19.58 -7.78 -5.78
N LEU A 395 -19.22 -7.16 -6.90
CA LEU A 395 -20.13 -6.25 -7.60
C LEU A 395 -21.36 -6.98 -8.14
N GLY A 396 -21.19 -8.19 -8.68
CA GLY A 396 -22.29 -9.04 -9.13
C GLY A 396 -23.26 -9.41 -8.00
N LEU A 397 -22.73 -9.87 -6.86
CA LEU A 397 -23.53 -10.15 -5.65
C LEU A 397 -24.32 -8.92 -5.21
N SER A 398 -23.66 -7.77 -5.14
CA SER A 398 -24.32 -6.51 -4.77
C SER A 398 -25.44 -6.11 -5.75
N ALA A 399 -25.25 -6.30 -7.05
CA ALA A 399 -26.27 -6.02 -8.06
C ALA A 399 -27.49 -6.95 -7.93
N LEU A 400 -27.28 -8.17 -7.45
CA LEU A 400 -28.34 -9.16 -7.17
C LEU A 400 -28.97 -8.98 -5.77
N GLY A 401 -28.62 -7.91 -5.04
CA GLY A 401 -29.14 -7.64 -3.70
C GLY A 401 -28.57 -8.52 -2.59
N GLN A 402 -27.47 -9.22 -2.86
CA GLN A 402 -26.79 -10.05 -1.86
C GLN A 402 -25.75 -9.23 -1.10
N PRO A 403 -25.51 -9.54 0.20
CA PRO A 403 -24.53 -8.81 1.00
C PRO A 403 -23.10 -9.06 0.49
N ILE A 404 -22.29 -8.03 0.55
CA ILE A 404 -20.87 -8.08 0.22
C ILE A 404 -20.02 -7.63 1.40
N THR A 405 -18.80 -8.15 1.49
CA THR A 405 -17.81 -7.74 2.47
C THR A 405 -16.62 -7.11 1.77
N PHE A 406 -16.04 -6.10 2.40
CA PHE A 406 -14.76 -5.57 1.98
C PHE A 406 -13.68 -6.26 2.80
N VAL A 407 -13.05 -7.25 2.21
CA VAL A 407 -11.90 -7.93 2.83
C VAL A 407 -10.66 -7.10 2.51
N GLY A 408 -10.18 -6.36 3.50
CA GLY A 408 -8.93 -5.62 3.38
C GLY A 408 -7.72 -6.54 3.30
N PRO A 409 -6.52 -6.03 2.94
CA PRO A 409 -5.30 -6.83 2.78
C PRO A 409 -4.84 -7.55 4.06
N ALA A 410 -5.43 -7.29 5.19
CA ALA A 410 -5.09 -7.88 6.49
C ALA A 410 -6.09 -8.94 6.99
N GLY A 411 -6.99 -9.43 6.16
CA GLY A 411 -8.11 -10.23 6.64
C GLY A 411 -8.39 -11.55 5.92
N THR A 412 -7.41 -12.11 5.23
CA THR A 412 -7.55 -13.46 4.64
C THR A 412 -6.69 -14.46 5.35
#